data_8bfbb631b52b85de5a87527bd5b70746
#
_entry.id   8bfbb631b52b85de5a87527bd5b70746
#
_cell.length_a   1.000
_cell.length_b   1.000
_cell.length_c   1.000
_cell.angle_alpha   90.00
_cell.angle_beta   90.00
_cell.angle_gamma   90.00
#
_symmetry.space_group_name_H-M   'P 1'
#
loop_
_entity.id
_entity.type
_entity.pdbx_description
1 polymer ?
#
loop_
_entity_poly.entity_id
_entity_poly.type
_entity_poly.pdbx_seq_one_letter_code
_entity_poly.pdbx_strand_id
1 'polypeptide(L)'
;MPTEGDVLADGQSIVGRSGYVGYMLQKDLLLPYKKIIDNVSLPLLLSGKSKKEARTEAGSHFAQFGLEGTQQQYPAELSGGMRQRAALLRTYLAGDRVALLDEPFSALDTITKSAMHRWYLSVMEEIKLSTIFITHDIDEAVLLSDRILILSGRPGKITHQITIAEPKPRRRDFNLTPEFLDYKKQVIDALGVVL
;
A
#
# COMPACT_ATOMS: atom_id res chain seq x y z
N MET A 1 -14.45 5.84 15.79
CA MET A 1 -14.13 7.20 16.29
C MET A 1 -13.05 7.04 17.36
N PRO A 2 -12.03 7.93 17.44
CA PRO A 2 -11.10 7.90 18.56
C PRO A 2 -11.84 8.18 19.87
N THR A 3 -11.37 7.63 20.97
CA THR A 3 -11.92 7.89 22.32
C THR A 3 -11.53 9.29 22.77
N GLU A 4 -10.30 9.69 22.46
CA GLU A 4 -9.73 11.00 22.72
C GLU A 4 -8.82 11.41 21.54
N GLY A 5 -8.58 12.72 21.40
CA GLY A 5 -7.74 13.27 20.35
C GLY A 5 -8.49 13.46 19.03
N ASP A 6 -7.72 13.78 17.96
CA ASP A 6 -8.25 14.06 16.64
C ASP A 6 -7.36 13.42 15.56
N VAL A 7 -7.93 13.23 14.37
CA VAL A 7 -7.20 12.78 13.17
C VAL A 7 -7.30 13.89 12.14
N LEU A 8 -6.14 14.42 11.75
CA LEU A 8 -6.07 15.55 10.84
C LEU A 8 -5.53 15.11 9.47
N ALA A 9 -6.19 15.56 8.40
CA ALA A 9 -5.66 15.55 7.05
C ALA A 9 -5.57 17.01 6.56
N ASP A 10 -4.38 17.42 6.10
CA ASP A 10 -4.09 18.81 5.71
C ASP A 10 -4.54 19.85 6.76
N GLY A 11 -4.37 19.52 8.05
CA GLY A 11 -4.73 20.40 9.17
C GLY A 11 -6.23 20.45 9.51
N GLN A 12 -7.07 19.69 8.82
CA GLN A 12 -8.52 19.61 9.07
C GLN A 12 -8.90 18.26 9.69
N SER A 13 -9.78 18.29 10.69
CA SER A 13 -10.32 17.07 11.29
C SER A 13 -11.11 16.25 10.28
N ILE A 14 -10.76 14.98 10.18
CA ILE A 14 -11.45 13.99 9.35
C ILE A 14 -12.25 12.97 10.18
N VAL A 15 -12.33 13.16 11.49
CA VAL A 15 -13.10 12.28 12.38
C VAL A 15 -14.57 12.29 11.99
N GLY A 16 -15.13 11.10 11.72
CA GLY A 16 -16.52 10.94 11.28
C GLY A 16 -16.78 11.28 9.81
N ARG A 17 -15.74 11.61 9.04
CA ARG A 17 -15.85 11.87 7.59
C ARG A 17 -15.27 10.69 6.80
N SER A 18 -15.83 10.40 5.64
CA SER A 18 -15.34 9.42 4.68
C SER A 18 -14.78 10.12 3.44
N GLY A 19 -13.94 9.41 2.64
CA GLY A 19 -13.42 9.89 1.37
C GLY A 19 -12.21 10.81 1.50
N TYR A 20 -11.42 10.69 2.57
CA TYR A 20 -10.17 11.45 2.78
C TYR A 20 -8.91 10.59 2.65
N VAL A 21 -9.04 9.29 2.75
CA VAL A 21 -7.92 8.35 2.64
C VAL A 21 -8.35 7.15 1.82
N GLY A 22 -7.52 6.74 0.87
CA GLY A 22 -7.67 5.46 0.18
C GLY A 22 -7.35 4.34 1.16
N TYR A 23 -8.15 3.27 1.19
CA TYR A 23 -7.89 2.14 2.08
C TYR A 23 -7.82 0.83 1.30
N MET A 24 -6.67 0.17 1.41
CA MET A 24 -6.44 -1.16 0.87
C MET A 24 -6.35 -2.14 2.02
N LEU A 25 -7.33 -3.03 2.10
CA LEU A 25 -7.39 -4.10 3.08
C LEU A 25 -6.43 -5.24 2.74
N GLN A 26 -6.10 -6.07 3.72
CA GLN A 26 -5.23 -7.24 3.58
C GLN A 26 -5.67 -8.17 2.43
N LYS A 27 -6.98 -8.39 2.27
CA LYS A 27 -7.55 -9.08 1.11
C LYS A 27 -7.81 -8.09 -0.01
N ASP A 28 -7.56 -8.48 -1.25
CA ASP A 28 -7.76 -7.62 -2.43
C ASP A 28 -9.21 -7.12 -2.59
N LEU A 29 -10.19 -7.86 -2.09
CA LEU A 29 -11.62 -7.58 -2.15
C LEU A 29 -12.09 -7.13 -3.55
N LEU A 30 -11.51 -7.70 -4.58
CA LEU A 30 -12.01 -7.53 -5.92
C LEU A 30 -13.35 -8.26 -6.07
N LEU A 31 -14.30 -7.63 -6.72
CA LEU A 31 -15.62 -8.21 -6.97
C LEU A 31 -15.48 -9.35 -8.00
N PRO A 32 -15.69 -10.60 -7.63
CA PRO A 32 -15.33 -11.76 -8.47
C PRO A 32 -16.15 -11.86 -9.76
N TYR A 33 -17.32 -11.26 -9.78
CA TYR A 33 -18.24 -11.23 -10.93
C TYR A 33 -18.09 -10.00 -11.82
N LYS A 34 -17.13 -9.11 -11.51
CA LYS A 34 -16.79 -7.93 -12.32
C LYS A 34 -15.43 -8.09 -12.96
N LYS A 35 -15.29 -7.58 -14.17
CA LYS A 35 -14.01 -7.48 -14.86
C LYS A 35 -13.05 -6.56 -14.10
N ILE A 36 -11.74 -6.72 -14.34
CA ILE A 36 -10.74 -5.92 -13.65
C ILE A 36 -10.93 -4.43 -13.90
N ILE A 37 -11.22 -4.04 -15.13
CA ILE A 37 -11.52 -2.62 -15.45
C ILE A 37 -12.69 -2.08 -14.64
N ASP A 38 -13.74 -2.89 -14.39
CA ASP A 38 -14.90 -2.48 -13.59
C ASP A 38 -14.60 -2.45 -12.10
N ASN A 39 -13.71 -3.32 -11.61
CA ASN A 39 -13.23 -3.29 -10.25
C ASN A 39 -12.43 -2.02 -9.97
N VAL A 40 -11.48 -1.73 -10.85
CA VAL A 40 -10.54 -0.62 -10.69
C VAL A 40 -11.24 0.73 -10.86
N SER A 41 -12.19 0.84 -11.79
CA SER A 41 -12.93 2.09 -12.03
C SER A 41 -14.04 2.39 -11.02
N LEU A 42 -14.28 1.50 -10.05
CA LEU A 42 -15.37 1.65 -9.09
C LEU A 42 -15.34 2.97 -8.30
N PRO A 43 -14.20 3.43 -7.76
CA PRO A 43 -14.14 4.71 -7.05
C PRO A 43 -14.55 5.89 -7.92
N LEU A 44 -14.15 5.89 -9.17
CA LEU A 44 -14.50 6.95 -10.13
C LEU A 44 -16.00 6.98 -10.45
N LEU A 45 -16.65 5.80 -10.51
CA LEU A 45 -18.11 5.72 -10.62
C LEU A 45 -18.80 6.27 -9.38
N LEU A 46 -18.29 5.96 -8.19
CA LEU A 46 -18.85 6.45 -6.93
C LEU A 46 -18.66 7.97 -6.75
N SER A 47 -17.63 8.56 -7.38
CA SER A 47 -17.44 10.01 -7.44
C SER A 47 -18.32 10.71 -8.48
N GLY A 48 -19.20 9.96 -9.19
CA GLY A 48 -20.18 10.52 -10.12
C GLY A 48 -19.77 10.52 -11.59
N LYS A 49 -18.60 9.96 -11.97
CA LYS A 49 -18.21 9.84 -13.37
C LYS A 49 -19.09 8.81 -14.09
N SER A 50 -19.36 9.03 -15.38
CA SER A 50 -20.02 8.03 -16.21
C SER A 50 -19.16 6.76 -16.33
N LYS A 51 -19.79 5.63 -16.62
CA LYS A 51 -19.08 4.35 -16.79
C LYS A 51 -18.00 4.42 -17.87
N LYS A 52 -18.26 5.16 -18.95
CA LYS A 52 -17.30 5.34 -20.06
C LYS A 52 -16.07 6.13 -19.60
N GLU A 53 -16.28 7.27 -18.95
CA GLU A 53 -15.20 8.13 -18.45
C GLU A 53 -14.37 7.38 -17.39
N ALA A 54 -15.03 6.75 -16.42
CA ALA A 54 -14.38 5.98 -15.35
C ALA A 54 -13.49 4.85 -15.91
N ARG A 55 -13.99 4.10 -16.91
CA ARG A 55 -13.20 3.05 -17.56
C ARG A 55 -12.05 3.60 -18.40
N THR A 56 -12.24 4.71 -19.09
CA THR A 56 -11.19 5.35 -19.90
C THR A 56 -10.05 5.82 -19.00
N GLU A 57 -10.37 6.52 -17.92
CA GLU A 57 -9.39 7.01 -16.95
C GLU A 57 -8.69 5.85 -16.22
N ALA A 58 -9.44 4.89 -15.71
CA ALA A 58 -8.85 3.71 -15.08
C ALA A 58 -7.93 2.96 -16.05
N GLY A 59 -8.36 2.80 -17.31
CA GLY A 59 -7.62 2.09 -18.35
C GLY A 59 -6.26 2.71 -18.66
N SER A 60 -6.12 4.04 -18.57
CA SER A 60 -4.84 4.73 -18.82
C SER A 60 -3.73 4.38 -17.81
N HIS A 61 -4.09 3.88 -16.63
CA HIS A 61 -3.14 3.50 -15.59
C HIS A 61 -2.73 2.02 -15.61
N PHE A 62 -3.35 1.18 -16.45
CA PHE A 62 -3.08 -0.26 -16.43
C PHE A 62 -1.64 -0.61 -16.74
N ALA A 63 -1.01 0.02 -17.72
CA ALA A 63 0.39 -0.20 -18.06
C ALA A 63 1.32 0.19 -16.91
N GLN A 64 1.11 1.36 -16.30
CA GLN A 64 1.87 1.86 -15.15
C GLN A 64 1.80 0.90 -13.97
N PHE A 65 0.63 0.30 -13.73
CA PHE A 65 0.44 -0.67 -12.64
C PHE A 65 0.80 -2.11 -13.04
N GLY A 66 1.33 -2.34 -14.26
CA GLY A 66 1.72 -3.66 -14.75
C GLY A 66 0.54 -4.62 -14.89
N LEU A 67 -0.61 -4.10 -15.32
CA LEU A 67 -1.87 -4.80 -15.55
C LEU A 67 -2.28 -4.77 -17.02
N GLU A 68 -1.39 -4.38 -17.93
CA GLU A 68 -1.68 -4.31 -19.35
C GLU A 68 -2.24 -5.63 -19.87
N GLY A 69 -3.28 -5.57 -20.70
CA GLY A 69 -3.95 -6.74 -21.25
C GLY A 69 -4.97 -7.43 -20.35
N THR A 70 -5.09 -7.03 -19.06
CA THR A 70 -5.99 -7.69 -18.09
C THR A 70 -7.35 -7.04 -17.92
N GLN A 71 -7.62 -5.93 -18.62
CA GLN A 71 -8.83 -5.12 -18.44
C GLN A 71 -10.13 -5.92 -18.52
N GLN A 72 -10.17 -6.91 -19.42
CA GLN A 72 -11.37 -7.73 -19.68
C GLN A 72 -11.40 -9.04 -18.87
N GLN A 73 -10.35 -9.34 -18.12
CA GLN A 73 -10.26 -10.55 -17.28
C GLN A 73 -11.07 -10.38 -15.99
N TYR A 74 -11.37 -11.50 -15.36
CA TYR A 74 -11.96 -11.57 -14.04
C TYR A 74 -10.88 -11.81 -12.97
N PRO A 75 -11.12 -11.48 -11.69
CA PRO A 75 -10.14 -11.69 -10.63
C PRO A 75 -9.57 -13.11 -10.54
N ALA A 76 -10.38 -14.13 -10.84
CA ALA A 76 -9.94 -15.53 -10.81
C ALA A 76 -8.90 -15.87 -11.90
N GLU A 77 -8.79 -15.06 -12.94
CA GLU A 77 -7.84 -15.25 -14.05
C GLU A 77 -6.49 -14.58 -13.78
N LEU A 78 -6.36 -13.82 -12.68
CA LEU A 78 -5.16 -13.10 -12.29
C LEU A 78 -4.33 -13.88 -11.27
N SER A 79 -3.00 -13.72 -11.34
CA SER A 79 -2.12 -14.15 -10.24
C SER A 79 -2.37 -13.34 -8.96
N GLY A 80 -1.92 -13.84 -7.81
CA GLY A 80 -2.04 -13.14 -6.53
C GLY A 80 -1.44 -11.73 -6.58
N GLY A 81 -0.24 -11.60 -7.13
CA GLY A 81 0.41 -10.29 -7.30
C GLY A 81 -0.37 -9.33 -8.22
N MET A 82 -0.94 -9.84 -9.31
CA MET A 82 -1.76 -9.02 -10.21
C MET A 82 -3.06 -8.54 -9.53
N ARG A 83 -3.68 -9.38 -8.70
CA ARG A 83 -4.84 -8.95 -7.90
C ARG A 83 -4.47 -7.84 -6.92
N GLN A 84 -3.31 -7.94 -6.24
CA GLN A 84 -2.85 -6.88 -5.35
C GLN A 84 -2.56 -5.57 -6.09
N ARG A 85 -1.98 -5.65 -7.30
CA ARG A 85 -1.79 -4.46 -8.16
C ARG A 85 -3.12 -3.81 -8.55
N ALA A 86 -4.12 -4.61 -8.90
CA ALA A 86 -5.46 -4.11 -9.22
C ALA A 86 -6.15 -3.46 -8.00
N ALA A 87 -5.98 -4.05 -6.81
CA ALA A 87 -6.49 -3.47 -5.58
C ALA A 87 -5.78 -2.14 -5.24
N LEU A 88 -4.46 -2.05 -5.43
CA LEU A 88 -3.72 -0.81 -5.23
C LEU A 88 -4.12 0.27 -6.25
N LEU A 89 -4.29 -0.08 -7.53
CA LEU A 89 -4.79 0.85 -8.54
C LEU A 89 -6.20 1.36 -8.21
N ARG A 90 -7.08 0.48 -7.73
CA ARG A 90 -8.41 0.89 -7.24
C ARG A 90 -8.31 1.88 -6.07
N THR A 91 -7.37 1.64 -5.14
CA THR A 91 -7.13 2.53 -3.99
C THR A 91 -6.58 3.88 -4.46
N TYR A 92 -5.65 3.88 -5.40
CA TYR A 92 -5.09 5.10 -6.00
C TYR A 92 -6.17 5.95 -6.70
N LEU A 93 -7.08 5.32 -7.44
CA LEU A 93 -8.16 6.00 -8.16
C LEU A 93 -9.31 6.49 -7.25
N ALA A 94 -9.26 6.22 -5.95
CA ALA A 94 -10.13 6.90 -5.00
C ALA A 94 -9.84 8.41 -4.92
N GLY A 95 -8.67 8.85 -5.41
CA GLY A 95 -8.34 10.27 -5.56
C GLY A 95 -7.78 10.92 -4.30
N ASP A 96 -7.46 10.14 -3.29
CA ASP A 96 -6.93 10.62 -2.02
C ASP A 96 -5.40 10.83 -2.10
N ARG A 97 -4.90 11.78 -1.30
CA ARG A 97 -3.45 12.05 -1.20
C ARG A 97 -2.72 11.06 -0.31
N VAL A 98 -3.47 10.37 0.54
CA VAL A 98 -2.94 9.40 1.50
C VAL A 98 -3.65 8.07 1.31
N ALA A 99 -2.88 6.98 1.30
CA ALA A 99 -3.41 5.63 1.32
C ALA A 99 -2.97 4.88 2.58
N LEU A 100 -3.91 4.13 3.15
CA LEU A 100 -3.65 3.17 4.21
C LEU A 100 -3.58 1.78 3.57
N LEU A 101 -2.45 1.10 3.71
CA LEU A 101 -2.21 -0.22 3.15
C LEU A 101 -2.03 -1.22 4.29
N ASP A 102 -3.00 -2.11 4.45
CA ASP A 102 -3.03 -3.07 5.54
C ASP A 102 -2.53 -4.43 5.06
N GLU A 103 -1.28 -4.76 5.41
CA GLU A 103 -0.59 -6.01 5.03
C GLU A 103 -0.73 -6.40 3.54
N PRO A 104 -0.51 -5.49 2.59
CA PRO A 104 -0.89 -5.71 1.18
C PRO A 104 -0.18 -6.87 0.51
N PHE A 105 0.94 -7.36 1.06
CA PHE A 105 1.74 -8.44 0.46
C PHE A 105 1.79 -9.72 1.30
N SER A 106 1.07 -9.79 2.41
CA SER A 106 1.12 -10.94 3.35
C SER A 106 0.68 -12.27 2.73
N ALA A 107 -0.20 -12.24 1.75
CA ALA A 107 -0.73 -13.44 1.08
C ALA A 107 0.15 -13.95 -0.09
N LEU A 108 1.31 -13.32 -0.34
CA LEU A 108 2.19 -13.67 -1.46
C LEU A 108 3.33 -14.58 -1.00
N ASP A 109 3.75 -15.49 -1.89
CA ASP A 109 4.98 -16.27 -1.70
C ASP A 109 6.23 -15.36 -1.76
N THR A 110 7.35 -15.84 -1.24
CA THR A 110 8.58 -15.04 -1.09
C THR A 110 9.11 -14.48 -2.41
N ILE A 111 9.03 -15.23 -3.51
CA ILE A 111 9.55 -14.80 -4.82
C ILE A 111 8.65 -13.70 -5.39
N THR A 112 7.35 -13.94 -5.36
CA THR A 112 6.34 -12.96 -5.79
C THR A 112 6.40 -11.69 -4.93
N LYS A 113 6.58 -11.83 -3.61
CA LYS A 113 6.72 -10.71 -2.67
C LYS A 113 7.91 -9.83 -3.04
N SER A 114 9.09 -10.40 -3.30
CA SER A 114 10.28 -9.64 -3.69
C SER A 114 10.09 -8.88 -5.01
N ALA A 115 9.38 -9.46 -5.98
CA ALA A 115 9.04 -8.78 -7.23
C ALA A 115 8.04 -7.64 -6.99
N MET A 116 7.06 -7.85 -6.09
CA MET A 116 6.07 -6.86 -5.72
C MET A 116 6.67 -5.66 -4.98
N HIS A 117 7.64 -5.88 -4.10
CA HIS A 117 8.34 -4.79 -3.41
C HIS A 117 9.05 -3.86 -4.40
N ARG A 118 9.80 -4.42 -5.36
CA ARG A 118 10.47 -3.63 -6.39
C ARG A 118 9.48 -2.86 -7.25
N TRP A 119 8.41 -3.51 -7.67
CA TRP A 119 7.33 -2.87 -8.42
C TRP A 119 6.67 -1.75 -7.62
N TYR A 120 6.34 -1.99 -6.35
CA TYR A 120 5.72 -1.00 -5.46
C TYR A 120 6.58 0.26 -5.34
N LEU A 121 7.88 0.10 -5.07
CA LEU A 121 8.81 1.24 -4.98
C LEU A 121 8.82 2.05 -6.28
N SER A 122 8.88 1.40 -7.45
CA SER A 122 8.86 2.07 -8.75
C SER A 122 7.56 2.86 -8.96
N VAL A 123 6.41 2.24 -8.68
CA VAL A 123 5.11 2.90 -8.87
C VAL A 123 4.92 4.06 -7.90
N MET A 124 5.31 3.91 -6.63
CA MET A 124 5.17 4.98 -5.63
C MET A 124 6.02 6.21 -5.97
N GLU A 125 7.18 6.01 -6.60
CA GLU A 125 8.01 7.11 -7.09
C GLU A 125 7.32 7.93 -8.19
N GLU A 126 6.58 7.26 -9.07
CA GLU A 126 5.86 7.90 -10.16
C GLU A 126 4.58 8.62 -9.70
N ILE A 127 3.76 7.94 -8.88
CA ILE A 127 2.45 8.46 -8.49
C ILE A 127 2.49 9.41 -7.28
N LYS A 128 3.62 9.46 -6.55
CA LYS A 128 3.86 10.34 -5.38
C LYS A 128 2.75 10.27 -4.33
N LEU A 129 2.21 9.07 -4.11
CA LEU A 129 1.17 8.83 -3.12
C LEU A 129 1.82 8.66 -1.73
N SER A 130 1.37 9.45 -0.76
CA SER A 130 1.77 9.24 0.64
C SER A 130 1.06 7.99 1.19
N THR A 131 1.83 7.08 1.81
CA THR A 131 1.25 5.83 2.31
C THR A 131 1.57 5.61 3.79
N ILE A 132 0.57 5.13 4.52
CA ILE A 132 0.76 4.48 5.82
C ILE A 132 0.66 2.98 5.55
N PHE A 133 1.77 2.28 5.70
CA PHE A 133 1.92 0.87 5.38
C PHE A 133 1.96 0.06 6.67
N ILE A 134 0.98 -0.80 6.89
CA ILE A 134 0.93 -1.69 8.05
C ILE A 134 1.49 -3.04 7.62
N THR A 135 2.48 -3.53 8.35
CA THR A 135 3.07 -4.85 8.13
C THR A 135 3.65 -5.41 9.43
N HIS A 136 3.70 -6.73 9.51
CA HIS A 136 4.46 -7.46 10.53
C HIS A 136 5.81 -7.97 9.99
N ASP A 137 6.11 -7.72 8.72
CA ASP A 137 7.35 -8.11 8.06
C ASP A 137 8.39 -6.98 8.21
N ILE A 138 9.47 -7.26 8.95
CA ILE A 138 10.52 -6.27 9.23
C ILE A 138 11.25 -5.86 7.94
N ASP A 139 11.46 -6.80 7.00
CA ASP A 139 12.12 -6.51 5.73
C ASP A 139 11.28 -5.55 4.88
N GLU A 140 9.95 -5.73 4.85
CA GLU A 140 9.05 -4.78 4.21
C GLU A 140 9.11 -3.40 4.86
N ALA A 141 9.06 -3.35 6.19
CA ALA A 141 9.10 -2.09 6.91
C ALA A 141 10.37 -1.29 6.60
N VAL A 142 11.55 -1.94 6.62
CA VAL A 142 12.83 -1.28 6.31
C VAL A 142 12.95 -0.91 4.84
N LEU A 143 12.53 -1.81 3.93
CA LEU A 143 12.71 -1.63 2.49
C LEU A 143 11.80 -0.54 1.93
N LEU A 144 10.54 -0.47 2.38
CA LEU A 144 9.50 0.30 1.71
C LEU A 144 9.23 1.67 2.34
N SER A 145 9.58 1.88 3.63
CA SER A 145 9.20 3.10 4.35
C SER A 145 10.35 4.10 4.49
N ASP A 146 10.01 5.37 4.67
CA ASP A 146 10.94 6.43 5.08
C ASP A 146 11.06 6.50 6.60
N ARG A 147 9.99 6.05 7.29
CA ARG A 147 9.89 6.08 8.74
C ARG A 147 9.07 4.90 9.23
N ILE A 148 9.60 4.21 10.23
CA ILE A 148 8.95 3.07 10.87
C ILE A 148 8.44 3.52 12.25
N LEU A 149 7.17 3.25 12.52
CA LEU A 149 6.56 3.43 13.85
C LEU A 149 6.29 2.06 14.44
N ILE A 150 6.84 1.79 15.62
CA ILE A 150 6.66 0.52 16.30
C ILE A 150 5.51 0.63 17.28
N LEU A 151 4.49 -0.18 17.04
CA LEU A 151 3.32 -0.30 17.90
C LEU A 151 3.48 -1.54 18.78
N SER A 152 3.53 -1.37 20.09
CA SER A 152 3.68 -2.50 21.02
C SER A 152 2.91 -2.28 22.32
N GLY A 153 2.81 -3.35 23.14
CA GLY A 153 2.13 -3.33 24.42
C GLY A 153 0.61 -3.58 24.37
N ARG A 154 0.00 -3.65 25.54
CA ARG A 154 -1.46 -3.77 25.75
C ARG A 154 -1.88 -2.85 26.90
N PRO A 155 -2.56 -1.73 26.65
CA PRO A 155 -3.01 -1.24 25.33
C PRO A 155 -1.85 -0.88 24.39
N GLY A 156 -2.07 -0.97 23.08
CA GLY A 156 -1.07 -0.65 22.06
C GLY A 156 -0.66 0.82 22.12
N LYS A 157 0.65 1.07 22.06
CA LYS A 157 1.24 2.41 22.03
C LYS A 157 2.37 2.45 21.01
N ILE A 158 2.58 3.60 20.38
CA ILE A 158 3.78 3.85 19.59
C ILE A 158 4.94 4.03 20.57
N THR A 159 5.86 3.08 20.58
CA THR A 159 6.98 3.04 21.52
C THR A 159 8.27 3.58 20.91
N HIS A 160 8.49 3.37 19.63
CA HIS A 160 9.70 3.79 18.94
C HIS A 160 9.37 4.34 17.55
N GLN A 161 10.25 5.22 17.07
CA GLN A 161 10.27 5.71 15.71
C GLN A 161 11.68 5.57 15.17
N ILE A 162 11.80 4.93 13.99
CA ILE A 162 13.08 4.74 13.29
C ILE A 162 12.96 5.42 11.91
N THR A 163 13.91 6.28 11.57
CA THR A 163 13.97 6.92 10.26
C THR A 163 14.98 6.19 9.39
N ILE A 164 14.59 5.84 8.17
CA ILE A 164 15.45 5.17 7.20
C ILE A 164 16.12 6.25 6.36
N ALA A 165 17.43 6.42 6.54
CA ALA A 165 18.21 7.47 5.86
C ALA A 165 18.57 7.11 4.40
N GLU A 166 18.44 5.84 3.99
CA GLU A 166 18.69 5.45 2.59
C GLU A 166 17.74 6.20 1.65
N PRO A 167 18.27 6.94 0.66
CA PRO A 167 17.45 7.75 -0.23
C PRO A 167 16.57 6.90 -1.15
N LYS A 168 15.46 7.48 -1.61
CA LYS A 168 14.67 6.93 -2.72
C LYS A 168 15.12 7.55 -4.04
N PRO A 169 15.12 6.78 -5.15
CA PRO A 169 14.79 5.36 -5.23
C PRO A 169 15.80 4.49 -4.48
N ARG A 170 15.30 3.49 -3.75
CA ARG A 170 16.14 2.53 -3.04
C ARG A 170 17.08 1.80 -3.99
N ARG A 171 18.36 1.62 -3.62
CA ARG A 171 19.30 0.77 -4.35
C ARG A 171 18.75 -0.64 -4.48
N ARG A 172 18.98 -1.29 -5.63
CA ARG A 172 18.46 -2.65 -5.89
C ARG A 172 18.96 -3.70 -4.89
N ASP A 173 20.16 -3.48 -4.37
CA ASP A 173 20.85 -4.34 -3.41
C ASP A 173 20.74 -3.85 -1.96
N PHE A 174 19.95 -2.82 -1.69
CA PHE A 174 19.83 -2.25 -0.34
C PHE A 174 19.52 -3.32 0.73
N ASN A 175 18.67 -4.28 0.42
CA ASN A 175 18.35 -5.38 1.33
C ASN A 175 19.49 -6.37 1.59
N LEU A 176 20.61 -6.24 0.90
CA LEU A 176 21.83 -7.04 1.08
C LEU A 176 22.96 -6.25 1.75
N THR A 177 22.74 -5.01 2.14
CA THR A 177 23.74 -4.14 2.72
C THR A 177 23.84 -4.26 4.25
N PRO A 178 25.00 -3.95 4.85
CA PRO A 178 25.13 -3.87 6.30
C PRO A 178 24.17 -2.87 6.93
N GLU A 179 23.92 -1.73 6.28
CA GLU A 179 23.00 -0.69 6.75
C GLU A 179 21.56 -1.23 6.88
N PHE A 180 21.12 -2.04 5.94
CA PHE A 180 19.81 -2.70 6.02
C PHE A 180 19.72 -3.63 7.24
N LEU A 181 20.78 -4.40 7.50
CA LEU A 181 20.85 -5.28 8.67
C LEU A 181 20.84 -4.49 9.98
N ASP A 182 21.51 -3.33 10.01
CA ASP A 182 21.48 -2.45 11.18
C ASP A 182 20.09 -1.90 11.45
N TYR A 183 19.33 -1.49 10.42
CA TYR A 183 17.93 -1.10 10.59
C TYR A 183 17.06 -2.26 11.07
N LYS A 184 17.24 -3.46 10.52
CA LYS A 184 16.52 -4.65 11.00
C LYS A 184 16.78 -4.89 12.48
N LYS A 185 18.03 -4.82 12.90
CA LYS A 185 18.41 -4.98 14.30
C LYS A 185 17.75 -3.94 15.19
N GLN A 186 17.76 -2.66 14.79
CA GLN A 186 17.07 -1.59 15.52
C GLN A 186 15.58 -1.89 15.70
N VAL A 187 14.89 -2.40 14.67
CA VAL A 187 13.47 -2.76 14.74
C VAL A 187 13.25 -3.94 15.69
N ILE A 188 14.09 -4.99 15.61
CA ILE A 188 14.00 -6.18 16.45
C ILE A 188 14.22 -5.80 17.93
N ASP A 189 15.25 -5.01 18.20
CA ASP A 189 15.57 -4.54 19.56
C ASP A 189 14.41 -3.71 20.15
N ALA A 190 13.82 -2.83 19.33
CA ALA A 190 12.68 -2.00 19.73
C ALA A 190 11.38 -2.79 19.94
N LEU A 191 11.21 -3.94 19.26
CA LEU A 191 10.11 -4.87 19.51
C LEU A 191 10.30 -5.71 20.79
N GLY A 192 11.50 -5.72 21.38
CA GLY A 192 11.82 -6.53 22.55
C GLY A 192 11.86 -8.04 22.26
N VAL A 193 12.09 -8.41 21.00
CA VAL A 193 12.24 -9.82 20.59
C VAL A 193 13.68 -10.24 20.90
N VAL A 194 13.84 -11.16 21.84
CA VAL A 194 15.14 -11.81 22.11
C VAL A 194 15.38 -12.81 20.98
N LEU A 195 16.44 -12.60 20.20
CA LEU A 195 16.92 -13.54 19.17
C LEU A 195 17.67 -14.71 19.79
#